data_65b0f3b607128c070fb0af467e93626e
#
_entry.id   65b0f3b607128c070fb0af467e93626e
#
_cell.length_a   1.000
_cell.length_b   1.000
_cell.length_c   1.000
_cell.angle_alpha   90.00
_cell.angle_beta   90.00
_cell.angle_gamma   90.00
#
_symmetry.space_group_name_H-M   'P 1'
#
loop_
_entity.id
_entity.type
_entity.pdbx_description
1 polymer ?
#
loop_
_entity_poly.entity_id
_entity_poly.type
_entity_poly.pdbx_seq_one_letter_code
_entity_poly.pdbx_strand_id
1 'polypeptide(L)'
;MKKRIAAIFMAFIVALCVVQPVSAEAATLPTAKVFYMTHLSDFNKYAGKSIKFDYTVPESQSVKYLKTKFTLKQDSIVKFNTSFECDGALLFWDCYIYQNASMVNPVHKMVDLGTDEKYAQLKKGTYYVKYVLDNKYGGSYKGSVTLSIGAMSPKNAITVTRAYNKKTEKVDVKFKQNVYCKEDADCGDAMIQYVPRKDTDPSWGHWICNNCKKIEGYQIGKVSVSKNTIITLRTTFGDTVKITYVKVVYDKTAPSISGVRNKGVYRKSASFSIADKQSGVKAATLDGKSIKANKKYTVKKKGSHVVRARDNNGNLRVVKFTVK
;
A
#
# COMPACT_ATOMS: atom_id res chain seq x y z
N MET A 1 -20.83 -24.49 65.76
CA MET A 1 -20.23 -23.59 64.76
C MET A 1 -20.31 -24.24 63.35
N LYS A 2 -21.26 -23.83 62.53
CA LYS A 2 -21.44 -24.39 61.19
C LYS A 2 -20.78 -23.48 60.18
N LYS A 3 -19.68 -23.97 59.55
CA LYS A 3 -19.01 -23.28 58.44
C LYS A 3 -19.86 -23.41 57.18
N ARG A 4 -20.34 -22.29 56.65
CA ARG A 4 -20.99 -22.21 55.33
C ARG A 4 -19.90 -22.08 54.28
N ILE A 5 -19.78 -23.08 53.42
CA ILE A 5 -18.95 -23.04 52.20
C ILE A 5 -19.80 -22.35 51.14
N ALA A 6 -19.37 -21.17 50.70
CA ALA A 6 -19.95 -20.49 49.56
C ALA A 6 -19.28 -21.03 48.31
N ALA A 7 -20.02 -21.76 47.50
CA ALA A 7 -19.58 -22.17 46.16
C ALA A 7 -19.71 -20.97 45.21
N ILE A 8 -18.57 -20.51 44.75
CA ILE A 8 -18.50 -19.50 43.68
C ILE A 8 -18.70 -20.24 42.35
N PHE A 9 -19.89 -20.09 41.78
CA PHE A 9 -20.13 -20.48 40.39
C PHE A 9 -19.41 -19.47 39.47
N MET A 10 -18.26 -19.84 38.96
CA MET A 10 -17.60 -19.12 37.90
C MET A 10 -18.29 -19.49 36.59
N ALA A 11 -19.22 -18.64 36.14
CA ALA A 11 -19.82 -18.78 34.82
C ALA A 11 -18.77 -18.48 33.75
N PHE A 12 -18.20 -19.52 33.16
CA PHE A 12 -17.48 -19.43 31.92
C PHE A 12 -18.47 -19.03 30.81
N ILE A 13 -18.49 -17.75 30.44
CA ILE A 13 -19.13 -17.31 29.21
C ILE A 13 -18.15 -17.74 28.10
N VAL A 14 -18.34 -18.92 27.56
CA VAL A 14 -17.79 -19.31 26.27
C VAL A 14 -18.51 -18.44 25.24
N ALA A 15 -17.83 -17.39 24.78
CA ALA A 15 -18.25 -16.67 23.59
C ALA A 15 -18.17 -17.66 22.42
N LEU A 16 -19.26 -18.38 22.18
CA LEU A 16 -19.46 -19.05 20.91
C LEU A 16 -19.44 -17.96 19.85
N CYS A 17 -18.30 -17.81 19.16
CA CYS A 17 -18.29 -17.21 17.84
C CYS A 17 -19.22 -18.08 16.99
N VAL A 18 -20.48 -17.72 16.93
CA VAL A 18 -21.41 -18.29 15.97
C VAL A 18 -20.87 -17.87 14.61
N VAL A 19 -20.08 -18.76 14.03
CA VAL A 19 -19.75 -18.68 12.60
C VAL A 19 -21.10 -18.82 11.90
N GLN A 20 -21.68 -17.68 11.52
CA GLN A 20 -22.94 -17.71 10.76
C GLN A 20 -22.66 -18.53 9.51
N PRO A 21 -23.47 -19.56 9.24
CA PRO A 21 -23.30 -20.36 8.05
C PRO A 21 -23.36 -19.42 6.84
N VAL A 22 -22.33 -19.49 5.98
CA VAL A 22 -22.36 -18.79 4.70
C VAL A 22 -23.63 -19.23 3.97
N SER A 23 -24.50 -18.30 3.62
CA SER A 23 -25.74 -18.65 2.92
C SER A 23 -25.39 -19.42 1.65
N ALA A 24 -26.19 -20.41 1.30
CA ALA A 24 -25.97 -21.22 0.09
C ALA A 24 -25.82 -20.31 -1.17
N GLU A 25 -26.58 -19.22 -1.23
CA GLU A 25 -26.45 -18.20 -2.28
C GLU A 25 -25.04 -17.59 -2.34
N ALA A 26 -24.45 -17.25 -1.20
CA ALA A 26 -23.09 -16.66 -1.16
C ALA A 26 -22.01 -17.65 -1.59
N ALA A 27 -22.20 -18.94 -1.37
CA ALA A 27 -21.28 -19.99 -1.80
C ALA A 27 -21.23 -20.12 -3.33
N THR A 28 -22.36 -19.90 -4.00
CA THR A 28 -22.51 -20.04 -5.46
C THR A 28 -22.19 -18.77 -6.26
N LEU A 29 -21.99 -17.62 -5.59
CA LEU A 29 -21.73 -16.35 -6.27
C LEU A 29 -20.47 -16.44 -7.15
N PRO A 30 -20.52 -15.87 -8.36
CA PRO A 30 -19.36 -15.77 -9.22
C PRO A 30 -18.26 -14.96 -8.54
N THR A 31 -17.02 -15.35 -8.75
CA THR A 31 -15.85 -14.75 -8.07
C THR A 31 -15.09 -13.85 -9.02
N ALA A 32 -15.00 -12.56 -8.67
CA ALA A 32 -14.21 -11.60 -9.39
C ALA A 32 -12.70 -11.78 -9.08
N LYS A 33 -11.88 -11.72 -10.11
CA LYS A 33 -10.42 -11.82 -10.00
C LYS A 33 -9.84 -10.52 -9.46
N VAL A 34 -8.92 -10.64 -8.49
CA VAL A 34 -8.13 -9.52 -7.97
C VAL A 34 -6.76 -9.50 -8.62
N PHE A 35 -6.39 -8.36 -9.22
CA PHE A 35 -5.09 -8.13 -9.84
C PHE A 35 -4.17 -7.45 -8.84
N TYR A 36 -3.14 -8.16 -8.36
CA TYR A 36 -2.16 -7.61 -7.42
C TYR A 36 -1.08 -6.84 -8.17
N MET A 37 -0.84 -5.60 -7.74
CA MET A 37 0.05 -4.66 -8.42
C MET A 37 1.03 -4.02 -7.44
N THR A 38 2.16 -3.57 -7.96
CA THR A 38 3.12 -2.77 -7.21
C THR A 38 2.67 -1.30 -7.15
N HIS A 39 2.07 -0.81 -8.25
CA HIS A 39 1.57 0.54 -8.41
C HIS A 39 0.15 0.50 -8.95
N LEU A 40 -0.78 1.22 -8.36
CA LEU A 40 -2.16 1.28 -8.86
C LEU A 40 -2.29 1.99 -10.22
N SER A 41 -1.31 2.83 -10.59
CA SER A 41 -1.21 3.39 -11.94
C SER A 41 -1.10 2.31 -13.04
N ASP A 42 -0.68 1.09 -12.71
CA ASP A 42 -0.64 -0.03 -13.65
C ASP A 42 -2.03 -0.65 -13.92
N PHE A 43 -3.07 -0.17 -13.25
CA PHE A 43 -4.40 -0.78 -13.28
C PHE A 43 -5.05 -0.80 -14.68
N ASN A 44 -4.78 0.19 -15.52
CA ASN A 44 -5.34 0.27 -16.87
C ASN A 44 -5.01 -0.98 -17.71
N LYS A 45 -3.92 -1.72 -17.39
CA LYS A 45 -3.59 -3.01 -18.02
C LYS A 45 -4.61 -4.11 -17.73
N TYR A 46 -5.43 -3.92 -16.71
CA TYR A 46 -6.40 -4.88 -16.20
C TYR A 46 -7.85 -4.41 -16.33
N ALA A 47 -8.07 -3.21 -16.84
CA ALA A 47 -9.41 -2.71 -17.12
C ALA A 47 -10.15 -3.67 -18.07
N GLY A 48 -11.38 -4.01 -17.74
CA GLY A 48 -12.21 -4.95 -18.51
C GLY A 48 -11.82 -6.44 -18.36
N LYS A 49 -10.85 -6.80 -17.51
CA LYS A 49 -10.30 -8.16 -17.43
C LYS A 49 -10.76 -8.99 -16.21
N SER A 50 -11.69 -8.51 -15.40
CA SER A 50 -12.11 -9.26 -14.21
C SER A 50 -13.37 -10.08 -14.45
N ILE A 51 -14.53 -9.49 -14.30
CA ILE A 51 -15.80 -10.18 -14.43
C ILE A 51 -16.80 -9.30 -15.18
N LYS A 52 -17.52 -9.89 -16.12
CA LYS A 52 -18.60 -9.24 -16.87
C LYS A 52 -19.91 -9.88 -16.47
N PHE A 53 -20.94 -9.06 -16.30
CA PHE A 53 -22.31 -9.47 -16.07
C PHE A 53 -23.17 -8.89 -17.18
N ASP A 54 -23.84 -9.73 -17.93
CA ASP A 54 -24.92 -9.28 -18.81
C ASP A 54 -26.22 -9.22 -18.01
N TYR A 55 -27.01 -8.20 -18.26
CA TYR A 55 -28.28 -8.01 -17.57
C TYR A 55 -29.38 -7.57 -18.51
N THR A 56 -30.60 -7.89 -18.10
CA THR A 56 -31.83 -7.36 -18.66
C THR A 56 -32.69 -6.90 -17.51
N VAL A 57 -33.16 -5.66 -17.54
CA VAL A 57 -34.16 -5.12 -16.62
C VAL A 57 -35.42 -4.89 -17.43
N PRO A 58 -36.46 -5.73 -17.27
CA PRO A 58 -37.73 -5.54 -17.98
C PRO A 58 -38.48 -4.33 -17.42
N GLU A 59 -39.38 -3.77 -18.18
CA GLU A 59 -40.21 -2.62 -17.78
C GLU A 59 -41.00 -2.86 -16.48
N SER A 60 -41.41 -4.10 -16.26
CA SER A 60 -42.14 -4.51 -15.05
C SER A 60 -41.28 -4.57 -13.77
N GLN A 61 -39.96 -4.40 -13.89
CA GLN A 61 -39.04 -4.54 -12.75
C GLN A 61 -38.35 -3.20 -12.46
N SER A 62 -38.62 -2.60 -11.28
CA SER A 62 -38.02 -1.34 -10.88
C SER A 62 -36.55 -1.46 -10.45
N VAL A 63 -36.14 -2.59 -9.87
CA VAL A 63 -34.78 -2.78 -9.37
C VAL A 63 -34.26 -4.18 -9.67
N LYS A 64 -33.02 -4.29 -10.11
CA LYS A 64 -32.29 -5.56 -10.27
C LYS A 64 -30.98 -5.56 -9.51
N TYR A 65 -30.63 -6.70 -8.92
CA TYR A 65 -29.38 -6.90 -8.20
C TYR A 65 -28.44 -7.82 -8.97
N LEU A 66 -27.19 -7.36 -9.15
CA LEU A 66 -26.10 -8.21 -9.61
C LEU A 66 -25.13 -8.42 -8.43
N LYS A 67 -24.75 -9.66 -8.19
CA LYS A 67 -23.96 -10.04 -7.03
C LYS A 67 -22.70 -10.80 -7.44
N THR A 68 -21.59 -10.49 -6.78
CA THR A 68 -20.31 -11.21 -6.94
C THR A 68 -19.53 -11.21 -5.64
N LYS A 69 -18.45 -11.96 -5.58
CA LYS A 69 -17.50 -11.93 -4.46
C LYS A 69 -16.06 -11.84 -4.94
N PHE A 70 -15.17 -11.37 -4.09
CA PHE A 70 -13.72 -11.40 -4.31
C PHE A 70 -12.97 -11.64 -3.00
N THR A 71 -11.71 -12.09 -3.10
CA THR A 71 -10.91 -12.37 -1.91
C THR A 71 -9.57 -11.65 -1.98
N LEU A 72 -9.24 -10.92 -0.92
CA LEU A 72 -7.95 -10.29 -0.71
C LEU A 72 -7.03 -11.21 0.09
N LYS A 73 -5.87 -11.52 -0.47
CA LYS A 73 -4.84 -12.36 0.19
C LYS A 73 -4.07 -11.61 1.27
N GLN A 74 -4.14 -10.28 1.27
CA GLN A 74 -3.47 -9.39 2.22
C GLN A 74 -4.25 -8.09 2.38
N ASP A 75 -3.97 -7.32 3.44
CA ASP A 75 -4.45 -5.93 3.58
C ASP A 75 -4.03 -5.15 2.34
N SER A 76 -4.98 -4.44 1.73
CA SER A 76 -4.77 -3.80 0.43
C SER A 76 -5.46 -2.45 0.33
N ILE A 77 -4.84 -1.55 -0.42
CA ILE A 77 -5.53 -0.47 -1.10
C ILE A 77 -6.10 -1.07 -2.38
N VAL A 78 -7.40 -0.98 -2.55
CA VAL A 78 -8.12 -1.57 -3.67
C VAL A 78 -8.63 -0.45 -4.56
N LYS A 79 -8.41 -0.60 -5.84
CA LYS A 79 -8.99 0.23 -6.88
C LYS A 79 -10.06 -0.58 -7.59
N PHE A 80 -11.24 -0.01 -7.66
CA PHE A 80 -12.36 -0.57 -8.39
C PHE A 80 -12.54 0.24 -9.67
N ASN A 81 -12.73 -0.43 -10.78
CA ASN A 81 -13.18 0.17 -12.01
C ASN A 81 -14.39 -0.63 -12.48
N THR A 82 -15.47 0.08 -12.73
CA THR A 82 -16.67 -0.49 -13.29
C THR A 82 -16.96 0.22 -14.60
N SER A 83 -17.00 -0.52 -15.69
CA SER A 83 -17.50 -0.05 -16.98
C SER A 83 -18.91 -0.58 -17.19
N PHE A 84 -19.69 0.23 -17.83
CA PHE A 84 -21.11 0.03 -18.03
C PHE A 84 -21.45 0.22 -19.50
N GLU A 85 -22.16 -0.72 -20.07
CA GLU A 85 -22.70 -0.65 -21.42
C GLU A 85 -24.22 -0.87 -21.34
N CYS A 86 -25.00 0.02 -21.90
CA CYS A 86 -26.46 -0.06 -21.91
C CYS A 86 -27.01 0.41 -23.26
N ASP A 87 -27.99 -0.32 -23.80
CA ASP A 87 -28.82 0.12 -24.91
C ASP A 87 -30.02 0.87 -24.34
N GLY A 88 -30.01 2.20 -24.36
CA GLY A 88 -31.11 3.03 -23.90
C GLY A 88 -30.77 4.05 -22.83
N ALA A 89 -31.80 4.57 -22.14
CA ALA A 89 -31.65 5.66 -21.19
C ALA A 89 -30.92 5.25 -19.89
N LEU A 90 -30.37 6.25 -19.20
CA LEU A 90 -29.59 6.13 -18.00
C LEU A 90 -30.25 5.27 -16.92
N LEU A 91 -29.65 4.12 -16.63
CA LEU A 91 -29.86 3.40 -15.37
C LEU A 91 -29.02 4.05 -14.27
N PHE A 92 -29.67 4.41 -13.17
CA PHE A 92 -28.97 4.76 -11.94
C PHE A 92 -28.57 3.49 -11.23
N TRP A 93 -27.36 3.42 -10.72
CA TRP A 93 -26.87 2.24 -10.03
C TRP A 93 -25.88 2.58 -8.94
N ASP A 94 -26.00 1.82 -7.87
CA ASP A 94 -25.11 1.87 -6.71
C ASP A 94 -24.31 0.56 -6.63
N CYS A 95 -23.10 0.64 -6.12
CA CYS A 95 -22.31 -0.53 -5.78
C CYS A 95 -21.99 -0.54 -4.30
N TYR A 96 -22.31 -1.63 -3.65
CA TYR A 96 -22.06 -1.84 -2.22
C TYR A 96 -21.11 -3.00 -2.01
N ILE A 97 -20.14 -2.80 -1.11
CA ILE A 97 -19.16 -3.82 -0.73
C ILE A 97 -19.39 -4.22 0.72
N TYR A 98 -19.51 -5.51 0.95
CA TYR A 98 -19.80 -6.10 2.26
C TYR A 98 -18.70 -7.07 2.67
N GLN A 99 -18.48 -7.20 3.97
CA GLN A 99 -17.56 -8.19 4.53
C GLN A 99 -18.30 -9.48 4.96
N ASN A 100 -19.62 -9.47 4.97
CA ASN A 100 -20.44 -10.62 5.32
C ASN A 100 -21.27 -11.11 4.13
N ALA A 101 -21.57 -12.40 4.13
CA ALA A 101 -22.32 -13.06 3.05
C ALA A 101 -23.80 -12.66 3.00
N SER A 102 -24.37 -12.21 4.12
CA SER A 102 -25.75 -11.71 4.20
C SER A 102 -25.91 -10.33 3.56
N MET A 103 -24.78 -9.66 3.20
CA MET A 103 -24.77 -8.35 2.57
C MET A 103 -25.54 -7.29 3.36
N VAL A 104 -25.32 -7.27 4.66
CA VAL A 104 -25.86 -6.29 5.61
C VAL A 104 -24.74 -5.40 6.10
N ASN A 105 -24.97 -4.09 6.23
CA ASN A 105 -24.00 -3.08 6.63
C ASN A 105 -22.78 -3.05 5.72
N PRO A 106 -22.84 -2.33 4.58
CA PRO A 106 -21.73 -2.25 3.65
C PRO A 106 -20.50 -1.59 4.30
N VAL A 107 -19.33 -2.15 4.06
CA VAL A 107 -18.05 -1.57 4.51
C VAL A 107 -17.56 -0.49 3.57
N HIS A 108 -18.11 -0.43 2.35
CA HIS A 108 -17.85 0.61 1.37
C HIS A 108 -19.04 0.77 0.45
N LYS A 109 -19.35 2.01 0.09
CA LYS A 109 -20.45 2.36 -0.82
C LYS A 109 -19.91 3.25 -1.93
N MET A 110 -20.21 2.91 -3.16
CA MET A 110 -19.98 3.72 -4.33
C MET A 110 -21.35 4.09 -4.90
N VAL A 111 -21.69 5.38 -4.86
CA VAL A 111 -23.00 5.89 -5.28
C VAL A 111 -22.80 6.67 -6.57
N ASP A 112 -23.80 6.59 -7.44
CA ASP A 112 -23.85 7.34 -8.68
C ASP A 112 -22.57 7.18 -9.49
N LEU A 113 -22.36 5.93 -9.91
CA LEU A 113 -21.14 5.52 -10.58
C LEU A 113 -21.11 6.01 -12.03
N GLY A 114 -20.83 7.28 -12.20
CA GLY A 114 -20.13 7.69 -13.39
C GLY A 114 -18.81 6.92 -13.56
N THR A 115 -18.03 7.22 -14.54
CA THR A 115 -16.73 6.59 -14.86
C THR A 115 -15.66 6.77 -13.80
N ASP A 116 -16.01 7.21 -12.58
CA ASP A 116 -15.06 7.59 -11.55
C ASP A 116 -14.41 6.38 -10.87
N GLU A 117 -13.10 6.42 -10.87
CA GLU A 117 -12.29 5.42 -10.21
C GLU A 117 -12.43 5.51 -8.68
N LYS A 118 -12.83 4.42 -8.06
CA LYS A 118 -13.05 4.38 -6.61
C LYS A 118 -11.99 3.54 -5.90
N TYR A 119 -11.56 4.01 -4.75
CA TYR A 119 -10.56 3.35 -3.92
C TYR A 119 -11.14 3.00 -2.55
N ALA A 120 -10.69 1.87 -2.00
CA ALA A 120 -10.96 1.50 -0.62
C ALA A 120 -9.72 0.88 0.04
N GLN A 121 -9.55 1.11 1.33
CA GLN A 121 -8.56 0.37 2.11
C GLN A 121 -9.28 -0.79 2.82
N LEU A 122 -9.01 -2.01 2.37
CA LEU A 122 -9.65 -3.21 2.86
C LEU A 122 -8.64 -4.15 3.50
N LYS A 123 -9.06 -4.86 4.55
CA LYS A 123 -8.28 -5.90 5.20
C LYS A 123 -8.23 -7.17 4.35
N LYS A 124 -7.28 -8.07 4.64
CA LYS A 124 -7.32 -9.43 4.13
C LYS A 124 -8.67 -10.07 4.45
N GLY A 125 -9.31 -10.71 3.46
CA GLY A 125 -10.62 -11.33 3.65
C GLY A 125 -11.41 -11.49 2.37
N THR A 126 -12.57 -12.12 2.49
CA THR A 126 -13.54 -12.24 1.40
C THR A 126 -14.58 -11.13 1.51
N TYR A 127 -14.90 -10.53 0.39
CA TYR A 127 -15.85 -9.43 0.25
C TYR A 127 -16.92 -9.80 -0.77
N TYR A 128 -18.09 -9.28 -0.55
CA TYR A 128 -19.27 -9.48 -1.38
C TYR A 128 -19.67 -8.14 -1.99
N VAL A 129 -19.96 -8.14 -3.27
CA VAL A 129 -20.33 -6.94 -4.05
C VAL A 129 -21.75 -7.08 -4.52
N LYS A 130 -22.56 -6.06 -4.29
CA LYS A 130 -23.92 -5.96 -4.77
C LYS A 130 -24.09 -4.69 -5.59
N TYR A 131 -24.40 -4.85 -6.87
CA TYR A 131 -24.86 -3.77 -7.72
C TYR A 131 -26.39 -3.67 -7.64
N VAL A 132 -26.87 -2.45 -7.53
CA VAL A 132 -28.30 -2.13 -7.53
C VAL A 132 -28.58 -1.36 -8.81
N LEU A 133 -29.24 -2.00 -9.76
CA LEU A 133 -29.70 -1.38 -11.00
C LEU A 133 -31.13 -0.89 -10.76
N ASP A 134 -31.34 0.42 -10.85
CA ASP A 134 -32.62 1.05 -10.58
C ASP A 134 -33.22 1.60 -11.90
N ASN A 135 -34.38 1.09 -12.26
CA ASN A 135 -35.12 1.52 -13.45
C ASN A 135 -36.13 2.63 -13.08
N LYS A 136 -35.60 3.81 -12.73
CA LYS A 136 -36.43 4.94 -12.28
C LYS A 136 -37.32 5.54 -13.37
N TYR A 137 -36.94 5.34 -14.64
CA TYR A 137 -37.62 6.01 -15.77
C TYR A 137 -38.52 5.11 -16.61
N GLY A 138 -38.70 3.85 -16.18
CA GLY A 138 -39.43 2.85 -16.96
C GLY A 138 -38.70 2.41 -18.24
N GLY A 139 -39.28 1.45 -18.95
CA GLY A 139 -38.66 0.86 -20.12
C GLY A 139 -37.87 -0.43 -19.83
N SER A 140 -37.57 -1.17 -20.89
CA SER A 140 -36.74 -2.37 -20.83
C SER A 140 -35.32 -2.02 -21.24
N TYR A 141 -34.33 -2.41 -20.40
CA TYR A 141 -32.91 -2.14 -20.62
C TYR A 141 -32.10 -3.42 -20.66
N LYS A 142 -31.19 -3.50 -21.62
CA LYS A 142 -30.18 -4.56 -21.71
C LYS A 142 -28.80 -3.94 -21.67
N GLY A 143 -27.87 -4.66 -21.09
CA GLY A 143 -26.50 -4.18 -21.07
C GLY A 143 -25.55 -5.11 -20.32
N SER A 144 -24.38 -4.60 -20.05
CA SER A 144 -23.39 -5.32 -19.26
C SER A 144 -22.67 -4.42 -18.27
N VAL A 145 -22.27 -5.00 -17.14
CA VAL A 145 -21.41 -4.39 -16.14
C VAL A 145 -20.11 -5.18 -16.07
N THR A 146 -19.00 -4.51 -16.24
CA THR A 146 -17.67 -5.11 -16.04
C THR A 146 -17.03 -4.54 -14.78
N LEU A 147 -16.69 -5.43 -13.84
CA LEU A 147 -15.96 -5.08 -12.63
C LEU A 147 -14.51 -5.52 -12.76
N SER A 148 -13.58 -4.59 -12.65
CA SER A 148 -12.15 -4.85 -12.51
C SER A 148 -11.67 -4.44 -11.12
N ILE A 149 -10.87 -5.29 -10.47
CA ILE A 149 -10.39 -5.09 -9.10
C ILE A 149 -8.88 -5.15 -9.07
N GLY A 150 -8.24 -4.02 -8.80
CA GLY A 150 -6.80 -3.93 -8.56
C GLY A 150 -6.51 -3.80 -7.07
N ALA A 151 -5.47 -4.47 -6.61
CA ALA A 151 -5.06 -4.41 -5.21
C ALA A 151 -3.56 -4.14 -5.07
N MET A 152 -3.19 -3.29 -4.14
CA MET A 152 -1.82 -2.94 -3.82
C MET A 152 -1.61 -2.99 -2.31
N SER A 153 -0.44 -3.49 -1.88
CA SER A 153 -0.08 -3.42 -0.46
C SER A 153 -0.03 -1.96 0.02
N PRO A 154 -0.65 -1.63 1.16
CA PRO A 154 -0.56 -0.28 1.71
C PRO A 154 0.87 0.20 1.97
N LYS A 155 1.83 -0.72 2.11
CA LYS A 155 3.26 -0.40 2.23
C LYS A 155 3.84 0.20 0.96
N ASN A 156 3.23 -0.08 -0.19
CA ASN A 156 3.67 0.41 -1.49
C ASN A 156 2.99 1.74 -1.89
N ALA A 157 2.05 2.26 -1.10
CA ALA A 157 1.34 3.49 -1.42
C ALA A 157 2.28 4.69 -1.58
N ILE A 158 3.35 4.72 -0.78
CA ILE A 158 4.34 5.79 -0.79
C ILE A 158 5.74 5.17 -0.80
N THR A 159 6.56 5.61 -1.73
CA THR A 159 8.01 5.34 -1.71
C THR A 159 8.72 6.52 -1.08
N VAL A 160 9.51 6.27 -0.06
CA VAL A 160 10.34 7.29 0.61
C VAL A 160 11.81 6.98 0.32
N THR A 161 12.50 7.92 -0.27
CA THR A 161 13.95 7.84 -0.46
C THR A 161 14.65 8.92 0.37
N ARG A 162 15.83 8.61 0.86
CA ARG A 162 16.65 9.52 1.67
C ARG A 162 18.04 9.59 1.06
N ALA A 163 18.63 10.79 1.05
CA ALA A 163 20.01 10.99 0.61
C ALA A 163 20.63 12.12 1.41
N TYR A 164 21.80 11.88 2.01
CA TYR A 164 22.59 12.95 2.59
C TYR A 164 23.23 13.80 1.48
N ASN A 165 22.94 15.08 1.52
CA ASN A 165 23.44 16.05 0.56
C ASN A 165 24.64 16.80 1.18
N LYS A 166 25.83 16.51 0.71
CA LYS A 166 27.09 17.08 1.21
C LYS A 166 27.18 18.60 1.03
N LYS A 167 26.53 19.16 -0.02
CA LYS A 167 26.57 20.61 -0.29
C LYS A 167 25.75 21.42 0.70
N THR A 168 24.59 20.88 1.11
CA THR A 168 23.66 21.56 2.02
C THR A 168 23.78 21.05 3.46
N GLU A 169 24.58 20.01 3.69
CA GLU A 169 24.67 19.29 4.95
C GLU A 169 23.32 18.87 5.53
N LYS A 170 22.38 18.49 4.67
CA LYS A 170 21.02 18.06 5.02
C LYS A 170 20.72 16.67 4.46
N VAL A 171 19.79 15.98 5.09
CA VAL A 171 19.21 14.76 4.51
C VAL A 171 18.02 15.16 3.67
N ASP A 172 18.12 14.93 2.38
CA ASP A 172 17.04 15.11 1.42
C ASP A 172 16.12 13.89 1.48
N VAL A 173 14.85 14.13 1.74
CA VAL A 173 13.80 13.12 1.77
C VAL A 173 12.87 13.37 0.61
N LYS A 174 12.79 12.41 -0.31
CA LYS A 174 11.88 12.45 -1.46
C LYS A 174 10.74 11.48 -1.24
N PHE A 175 9.55 11.91 -1.56
CA PHE A 175 8.33 11.11 -1.52
C PHE A 175 7.86 10.86 -2.94
N LYS A 176 7.47 9.62 -3.22
CA LYS A 176 6.80 9.25 -4.46
C LYS A 176 5.53 8.49 -4.11
N GLN A 177 4.41 8.98 -4.57
CA GLN A 177 3.15 8.31 -4.50
C GLN A 177 3.06 7.25 -5.61
N ASN A 178 2.60 6.07 -5.25
CA ASN A 178 2.43 4.95 -6.18
C ASN A 178 0.94 4.69 -6.48
N VAL A 179 0.06 5.57 -6.03
CA VAL A 179 -1.36 5.59 -6.35
C VAL A 179 -1.57 6.51 -7.54
N TYR A 180 -2.50 6.15 -8.40
CA TYR A 180 -2.81 6.96 -9.60
C TYR A 180 -3.48 8.28 -9.20
N CYS A 181 -3.06 9.36 -9.85
CA CYS A 181 -3.72 10.65 -9.85
C CYS A 181 -3.94 11.04 -11.31
N LYS A 182 -5.17 11.35 -11.71
CA LYS A 182 -5.45 11.89 -13.04
C LYS A 182 -4.80 13.26 -13.20
N GLU A 183 -4.32 13.57 -14.41
CA GLU A 183 -3.69 14.87 -14.72
C GLU A 183 -4.69 16.03 -14.74
N ASP A 184 -5.99 15.73 -14.84
CA ASP A 184 -7.04 16.74 -14.87
C ASP A 184 -7.29 17.33 -13.48
N ALA A 185 -7.51 18.63 -13.45
CA ALA A 185 -7.67 19.65 -12.42
C ALA A 185 -7.92 19.22 -10.95
N ASP A 186 -8.46 18.04 -10.72
CA ASP A 186 -8.77 17.50 -9.41
C ASP A 186 -7.82 16.37 -9.02
N CYS A 187 -6.63 16.72 -8.53
CA CYS A 187 -5.76 15.77 -7.84
C CYS A 187 -6.35 15.26 -6.51
N GLY A 188 -7.65 15.45 -6.28
CA GLY A 188 -8.36 15.04 -5.08
C GLY A 188 -8.32 13.55 -4.80
N ASP A 189 -8.16 12.72 -5.86
CA ASP A 189 -8.28 11.27 -5.72
C ASP A 189 -7.06 10.58 -5.11
N ALA A 190 -5.85 11.18 -5.24
CA ALA A 190 -4.65 10.57 -4.67
C ALA A 190 -3.57 11.63 -4.39
N MET A 191 -3.51 12.10 -3.16
CA MET A 191 -2.57 13.13 -2.71
C MET A 191 -1.77 12.71 -1.49
N ILE A 192 -0.56 13.26 -1.35
CA ILE A 192 0.24 13.21 -0.13
C ILE A 192 0.28 14.59 0.50
N GLN A 193 -0.10 14.67 1.75
CA GLN A 193 0.12 15.83 2.61
C GLN A 193 1.20 15.48 3.63
N TYR A 194 2.12 16.39 3.92
CA TYR A 194 3.16 16.12 4.90
C TYR A 194 3.38 17.26 5.87
N VAL A 195 3.83 16.92 7.06
CA VAL A 195 4.28 17.83 8.10
C VAL A 195 5.64 17.35 8.58
N PRO A 196 6.68 18.20 8.63
CA PRO A 196 8.03 17.79 9.04
C PRO A 196 8.16 17.69 10.56
N ARG A 197 7.17 17.06 11.21
CA ARG A 197 7.12 16.77 12.65
C ARG A 197 6.10 15.65 12.89
N LYS A 198 6.14 15.03 14.05
CA LYS A 198 5.06 14.15 14.48
C LYS A 198 3.87 15.02 14.85
N ASP A 199 2.78 14.85 14.10
CA ASP A 199 1.53 15.53 14.33
C ASP A 199 0.38 14.52 14.33
N THR A 200 -0.62 14.78 15.13
CA THR A 200 -1.86 13.98 15.18
C THR A 200 -2.88 14.47 14.15
N ASP A 201 -2.78 15.74 13.75
CA ASP A 201 -3.61 16.33 12.70
C ASP A 201 -2.75 16.95 11.59
N PRO A 202 -2.48 16.22 10.52
CA PRO A 202 -1.75 16.73 9.36
C PRO A 202 -2.62 17.56 8.39
N SER A 203 -3.77 18.07 8.82
CA SER A 203 -4.73 18.79 7.96
C SER A 203 -4.14 20.05 7.31
N TRP A 204 -3.13 20.67 7.94
CA TRP A 204 -2.49 21.90 7.51
C TRP A 204 -1.06 21.76 6.97
N GLY A 205 -0.63 20.54 6.63
CA GLY A 205 0.66 20.28 6.00
C GLY A 205 0.69 20.64 4.51
N HIS A 206 1.85 20.45 3.91
CA HIS A 206 2.04 20.64 2.47
C HIS A 206 1.53 19.44 1.67
N TRP A 207 0.87 19.70 0.55
CA TRP A 207 0.38 18.69 -0.36
C TRP A 207 1.42 18.34 -1.43
N ILE A 208 1.47 17.09 -1.84
CA ILE A 208 2.32 16.63 -2.93
C ILE A 208 1.51 15.73 -3.85
N CYS A 209 1.45 16.08 -5.12
CA CYS A 209 1.01 15.20 -6.19
C CYS A 209 2.17 14.97 -7.15
N ASN A 210 2.56 13.70 -7.35
CA ASN A 210 3.68 13.37 -8.22
C ASN A 210 3.35 13.42 -9.71
N ASN A 211 2.08 13.27 -10.07
CA ASN A 211 1.68 13.22 -11.49
C ASN A 211 1.45 14.62 -12.06
N CYS A 212 0.77 15.49 -11.34
CA CYS A 212 0.49 16.84 -11.82
C CYS A 212 1.61 17.85 -11.51
N LYS A 213 2.58 17.49 -10.67
CA LYS A 213 3.72 18.35 -10.26
C LYS A 213 3.35 19.74 -9.76
N LYS A 214 2.06 20.02 -9.63
CA LYS A 214 1.49 21.29 -9.21
C LYS A 214 0.63 21.04 -7.99
N ILE A 215 0.90 21.79 -6.93
CA ILE A 215 -0.08 22.01 -5.88
C ILE A 215 0.09 23.44 -5.43
N GLU A 216 -0.91 24.25 -5.63
CA GLU A 216 -1.04 25.62 -5.11
C GLU A 216 0.27 26.43 -5.10
N GLY A 217 1.03 26.37 -6.19
CA GLY A 217 2.28 27.10 -6.36
C GLY A 217 3.52 26.46 -5.75
N TYR A 218 3.44 25.30 -5.11
CA TYR A 218 4.59 24.61 -4.51
C TYR A 218 4.98 23.35 -5.29
N GLN A 219 6.19 23.34 -5.84
CA GLN A 219 6.83 22.15 -6.39
C GLN A 219 7.54 21.41 -5.26
N ILE A 220 6.90 20.49 -4.56
CA ILE A 220 7.55 19.81 -3.45
C ILE A 220 7.47 18.29 -3.61
N GLY A 221 8.46 17.71 -4.30
CA GLY A 221 8.79 16.29 -4.17
C GLY A 221 9.86 16.01 -3.13
N LYS A 222 10.31 17.02 -2.33
CA LYS A 222 11.49 16.91 -1.50
C LYS A 222 11.41 17.78 -0.25
N VAL A 223 11.75 17.19 0.88
CA VAL A 223 11.98 17.89 2.16
C VAL A 223 13.43 17.69 2.57
N SER A 224 14.09 18.72 3.08
CA SER A 224 15.46 18.62 3.59
C SER A 224 15.48 18.86 5.09
N VAL A 225 16.07 17.92 5.83
CA VAL A 225 16.16 17.98 7.29
C VAL A 225 17.62 18.02 7.75
N SER A 226 17.91 18.84 8.78
CA SER A 226 19.25 19.03 9.36
C SER A 226 19.40 18.36 10.75
N LYS A 227 18.36 17.66 11.21
CA LYS A 227 18.35 16.92 12.50
C LYS A 227 17.42 15.72 12.39
N ASN A 228 17.49 14.83 13.38
CA ASN A 228 16.54 13.73 13.51
C ASN A 228 15.11 14.28 13.53
N THR A 229 14.27 13.77 12.64
CA THR A 229 12.91 14.30 12.43
C THR A 229 11.94 13.15 12.20
N ILE A 230 10.71 13.32 12.62
CA ILE A 230 9.60 12.47 12.21
C ILE A 230 8.75 13.29 11.25
N ILE A 231 8.55 12.77 10.04
CA ILE A 231 7.66 13.38 9.05
C ILE A 231 6.34 12.62 9.09
N THR A 232 5.25 13.32 9.31
CA THR A 232 3.90 12.76 9.21
C THR A 232 3.42 12.90 7.77
N LEU A 233 3.02 11.79 7.17
CA LEU A 233 2.44 11.75 5.84
C LEU A 233 0.96 11.36 5.96
N ARG A 234 0.10 12.18 5.40
CA ARG A 234 -1.31 11.87 5.15
C ARG A 234 -1.46 11.55 3.68
N THR A 235 -1.80 10.33 3.35
CA THR A 235 -2.10 9.92 1.98
C THR A 235 -3.59 9.81 1.82
N THR A 236 -4.16 10.53 0.86
CA THR A 236 -5.57 10.46 0.49
C THR A 236 -5.69 9.78 -0.87
N PHE A 237 -6.63 8.86 -1.00
CA PHE A 237 -7.02 8.22 -2.25
C PHE A 237 -8.53 8.00 -2.19
N GLY A 238 -9.28 8.80 -2.95
CA GLY A 238 -10.72 8.93 -2.77
C GLY A 238 -11.03 9.29 -1.31
N ASP A 239 -12.01 8.64 -0.71
CA ASP A 239 -12.42 8.86 0.68
C ASP A 239 -11.48 8.19 1.71
N THR A 240 -10.46 7.50 1.25
CA THR A 240 -9.55 6.77 2.13
C THR A 240 -8.36 7.62 2.53
N VAL A 241 -8.17 7.78 3.85
CA VAL A 241 -7.07 8.52 4.45
C VAL A 241 -6.15 7.56 5.21
N LYS A 242 -4.85 7.64 4.94
CA LYS A 242 -3.83 6.90 5.67
C LYS A 242 -2.77 7.83 6.23
N ILE A 243 -2.53 7.74 7.53
CA ILE A 243 -1.42 8.40 8.22
C ILE A 243 -0.22 7.48 8.30
N THR A 244 0.95 7.97 7.93
CA THR A 244 2.22 7.24 8.01
C THR A 244 3.28 8.13 8.64
N TYR A 245 3.98 7.63 9.65
CA TYR A 245 5.10 8.33 10.27
C TYR A 245 6.41 7.85 9.67
N VAL A 246 7.18 8.78 9.10
CA VAL A 246 8.49 8.51 8.51
C VAL A 246 9.57 9.06 9.43
N LYS A 247 10.26 8.16 10.13
CA LYS A 247 11.43 8.52 10.93
C LYS A 247 12.61 8.79 10.01
N VAL A 248 13.16 9.99 10.05
CA VAL A 248 14.36 10.38 9.34
C VAL A 248 15.49 10.56 10.36
N VAL A 249 16.52 9.76 10.23
CA VAL A 249 17.74 9.89 11.03
C VAL A 249 18.70 10.79 10.25
N TYR A 250 19.17 11.85 10.88
CA TYR A 250 20.23 12.70 10.32
C TYR A 250 21.57 11.98 10.48
N ASP A 251 22.10 11.48 9.36
CA ASP A 251 23.34 10.74 9.31
C ASP A 251 24.17 11.15 8.10
N LYS A 252 25.36 11.65 8.36
CA LYS A 252 26.35 12.07 7.36
C LYS A 252 27.51 11.11 7.22
N THR A 253 27.52 10.03 7.97
CA THR A 253 28.65 9.07 8.04
C THR A 253 28.33 7.81 7.25
N ALA A 254 29.28 7.31 6.50
CA ALA A 254 29.12 6.04 5.81
C ALA A 254 29.33 4.85 6.77
N PRO A 255 28.74 3.67 6.47
CA PRO A 255 28.94 2.46 7.26
C PRO A 255 30.42 2.16 7.53
N SER A 256 30.70 1.61 8.68
CA SER A 256 32.03 1.09 9.03
C SER A 256 32.23 -0.29 8.40
N ILE A 257 33.41 -0.53 7.83
CA ILE A 257 33.90 -1.84 7.43
C ILE A 257 35.17 -2.09 8.25
N SER A 258 35.07 -2.97 9.26
CA SER A 258 36.16 -3.28 10.18
C SER A 258 36.83 -4.62 9.82
N GLY A 259 38.10 -4.77 10.20
CA GLY A 259 38.89 -5.99 9.95
C GLY A 259 39.66 -5.99 8.61
N VAL A 260 39.28 -5.13 7.67
CA VAL A 260 40.03 -4.90 6.42
C VAL A 260 40.21 -3.41 6.18
N ARG A 261 41.33 -3.03 5.55
CA ARG A 261 41.62 -1.65 5.14
C ARG A 261 41.70 -1.51 3.62
N ASN A 262 41.44 -0.33 3.14
CA ASN A 262 41.55 -0.06 1.70
C ASN A 262 42.99 -0.27 1.24
N LYS A 263 43.15 -0.96 0.09
CA LYS A 263 44.45 -1.41 -0.47
C LYS A 263 45.23 -2.35 0.46
N GLY A 264 44.57 -2.95 1.48
CA GLY A 264 45.20 -3.92 2.39
C GLY A 264 45.55 -5.22 1.65
N VAL A 265 46.65 -5.85 2.06
CA VAL A 265 47.07 -7.16 1.57
C VAL A 265 47.12 -8.13 2.75
N TYR A 266 46.44 -9.26 2.61
CA TYR A 266 46.25 -10.26 3.67
C TYR A 266 46.81 -11.62 3.17
N ARG A 267 47.53 -12.31 4.04
CA ARG A 267 48.03 -13.66 3.76
C ARG A 267 46.98 -14.68 4.19
N LYS A 268 46.71 -15.68 3.36
CA LYS A 268 45.78 -16.81 3.57
C LYS A 268 44.31 -16.39 3.65
N SER A 269 43.94 -15.35 4.38
CA SER A 269 42.54 -14.91 4.48
C SER A 269 42.41 -13.51 5.02
N ALA A 270 41.25 -12.89 4.74
CA ALA A 270 40.85 -11.60 5.31
C ALA A 270 39.47 -11.71 5.96
N SER A 271 39.35 -11.24 7.19
CA SER A 271 38.05 -11.23 7.88
C SER A 271 37.58 -9.80 8.07
N PHE A 272 36.27 -9.56 7.91
CA PHE A 272 35.67 -8.25 8.09
C PHE A 272 34.23 -8.32 8.61
N SER A 273 33.77 -7.21 9.12
CA SER A 273 32.35 -7.00 9.45
C SER A 273 31.90 -5.62 9.02
N ILE A 274 30.60 -5.45 8.83
CA ILE A 274 29.97 -4.21 8.38
C ILE A 274 28.93 -3.79 9.40
N ALA A 275 28.98 -2.53 9.85
CA ALA A 275 28.02 -1.98 10.78
C ALA A 275 27.77 -0.49 10.51
N ASP A 276 26.58 -0.05 10.89
CA ASP A 276 26.19 1.35 10.94
C ASP A 276 25.25 1.55 12.15
N LYS A 277 25.69 2.39 13.10
CA LYS A 277 24.96 2.61 14.36
C LYS A 277 23.93 3.75 14.28
N GLN A 278 23.99 4.57 13.24
CA GLN A 278 23.10 5.74 13.10
C GLN A 278 21.90 5.42 12.23
N SER A 279 22.05 5.46 10.91
CA SER A 279 20.93 5.21 9.99
C SER A 279 20.74 3.72 9.64
N GLY A 280 21.73 2.88 9.97
CA GLY A 280 21.73 1.45 9.68
C GLY A 280 22.13 1.13 8.23
N VAL A 281 22.64 -0.08 8.00
CA VAL A 281 23.07 -0.54 6.69
C VAL A 281 21.85 -0.92 5.83
N LYS A 282 21.67 -0.24 4.70
CA LYS A 282 20.63 -0.52 3.71
C LYS A 282 21.01 -1.66 2.78
N ALA A 283 22.26 -1.68 2.33
CA ALA A 283 22.76 -2.69 1.41
C ALA A 283 24.27 -2.88 1.58
N ALA A 284 24.72 -4.13 1.45
CA ALA A 284 26.14 -4.45 1.42
C ALA A 284 26.43 -5.54 0.38
N THR A 285 27.60 -5.48 -0.24
CA THR A 285 28.06 -6.47 -1.20
C THR A 285 29.52 -6.83 -1.00
N LEU A 286 29.87 -8.08 -1.28
CA LEU A 286 31.24 -8.57 -1.46
C LEU A 286 31.36 -9.08 -2.90
N ASP A 287 32.25 -8.50 -3.68
CA ASP A 287 32.49 -8.84 -5.10
C ASP A 287 31.19 -8.86 -5.92
N GLY A 288 30.30 -7.89 -5.66
CA GLY A 288 28.99 -7.76 -6.32
C GLY A 288 27.88 -8.63 -5.73
N LYS A 289 28.18 -9.65 -4.91
CA LYS A 289 27.20 -10.50 -4.27
C LYS A 289 26.67 -9.87 -2.99
N SER A 290 25.35 -9.88 -2.79
CA SER A 290 24.69 -9.33 -1.59
C SER A 290 25.10 -10.09 -0.33
N ILE A 291 25.43 -9.34 0.73
CA ILE A 291 25.77 -9.87 2.05
C ILE A 291 25.00 -9.12 3.16
N LYS A 292 24.87 -9.73 4.34
CA LYS A 292 24.15 -9.14 5.48
C LYS A 292 25.10 -8.32 6.34
N ALA A 293 24.63 -7.18 6.85
CA ALA A 293 25.32 -6.42 7.89
C ALA A 293 25.33 -7.18 9.23
N ASN A 294 26.17 -6.73 10.16
CA ASN A 294 26.31 -7.27 11.51
C ASN A 294 26.71 -8.75 11.58
N LYS A 295 27.37 -9.24 10.52
CA LYS A 295 27.98 -10.58 10.45
C LYS A 295 29.46 -10.46 10.16
N LYS A 296 30.25 -11.41 10.68
CA LYS A 296 31.66 -11.58 10.31
C LYS A 296 31.77 -12.45 9.05
N TYR A 297 32.54 -11.96 8.09
CA TYR A 297 32.84 -12.65 6.85
C TYR A 297 34.34 -12.96 6.77
N THR A 298 34.70 -14.11 6.23
CA THR A 298 36.09 -14.49 5.98
C THR A 298 36.26 -14.85 4.52
N VAL A 299 37.16 -14.14 3.84
CA VAL A 299 37.52 -14.36 2.45
C VAL A 299 38.82 -15.13 2.42
N LYS A 300 38.80 -16.34 1.85
CA LYS A 300 39.98 -17.22 1.67
C LYS A 300 40.44 -17.27 0.20
N LYS A 301 39.55 -16.89 -0.75
CA LYS A 301 39.89 -16.89 -2.16
C LYS A 301 40.99 -15.88 -2.45
N LYS A 302 42.06 -16.34 -3.10
CA LYS A 302 43.14 -15.45 -3.56
C LYS A 302 42.66 -14.48 -4.62
N GLY A 303 43.20 -13.25 -4.63
CA GLY A 303 42.85 -12.21 -5.59
C GLY A 303 42.40 -10.92 -4.95
N SER A 304 41.96 -10.00 -5.77
CA SER A 304 41.43 -8.70 -5.38
C SER A 304 39.95 -8.83 -5.04
N HIS A 305 39.54 -8.20 -3.92
CA HIS A 305 38.18 -8.22 -3.41
C HIS A 305 37.68 -6.81 -3.16
N VAL A 306 36.37 -6.60 -3.30
CA VAL A 306 35.71 -5.31 -3.10
C VAL A 306 34.50 -5.47 -2.17
N VAL A 307 34.53 -4.80 -1.03
CA VAL A 307 33.36 -4.68 -0.15
C VAL A 307 32.77 -3.29 -0.34
N ARG A 308 31.44 -3.24 -0.53
CA ARG A 308 30.66 -2.00 -0.61
C ARG A 308 29.56 -2.06 0.45
N ALA A 309 29.37 -0.97 1.17
CA ALA A 309 28.27 -0.83 2.12
C ALA A 309 27.64 0.55 1.97
N ARG A 310 26.31 0.59 1.93
CA ARG A 310 25.51 1.80 1.84
C ARG A 310 24.50 1.83 2.98
N ASP A 311 24.38 2.96 3.66
CA ASP A 311 23.37 3.18 4.70
C ASP A 311 21.99 3.60 4.15
N ASN A 312 21.05 3.86 5.05
CA ASN A 312 19.70 4.31 4.68
C ASN A 312 19.65 5.77 4.21
N ASN A 313 20.69 6.58 4.45
CA ASN A 313 20.83 7.93 3.94
C ASN A 313 21.66 8.01 2.64
N GLY A 314 22.08 6.84 2.11
CA GLY A 314 22.80 6.74 0.85
C GLY A 314 24.32 6.96 0.96
N ASN A 315 24.87 7.18 2.17
CA ASN A 315 26.31 7.28 2.35
C ASN A 315 26.97 5.94 2.00
N LEU A 316 28.05 5.99 1.20
CA LEU A 316 28.71 4.80 0.65
C LEU A 316 30.12 4.66 1.20
N ARG A 317 30.45 3.48 1.72
CA ARG A 317 31.82 3.03 2.00
C ARG A 317 32.22 1.95 1.00
N VAL A 318 33.43 2.09 0.46
CA VAL A 318 34.07 1.09 -0.42
C VAL A 318 35.45 0.76 0.13
N VAL A 319 35.72 -0.53 0.29
CA VAL A 319 37.03 -1.04 0.69
C VAL A 319 37.48 -2.08 -0.32
N LYS A 320 38.64 -1.89 -0.90
CA LYS A 320 39.31 -2.83 -1.81
C LYS A 320 40.51 -3.45 -1.09
N PHE A 321 40.65 -4.76 -1.13
CA PHE A 321 41.79 -5.47 -0.53
C PHE A 321 42.17 -6.71 -1.33
N THR A 322 43.34 -7.27 -1.06
CA THR A 322 43.89 -8.44 -1.75
C THR A 322 44.18 -9.56 -0.75
N VAL A 323 43.84 -10.80 -1.09
CA VAL A 323 44.24 -12.02 -0.40
C VAL A 323 45.31 -12.73 -1.25
N LYS A 324 46.44 -13.08 -0.64
CA LYS A 324 47.57 -13.77 -1.28
C LYS A 324 47.69 -15.23 -0.81
#